data_e6a50aa17b1abbc6d973f3d5bcb3573d
#
_entry.id   e6a50aa17b1abbc6d973f3d5bcb3573d
#
_cell.length_a   1.000
_cell.length_b   1.000
_cell.length_c   1.000
_cell.angle_alpha   90.00
_cell.angle_beta   90.00
_cell.angle_gamma   90.00
#
_symmetry.space_group_name_H-M   'P 1'
#
loop_
_entity.id
_entity.type
_entity.pdbx_description
1 polymer ?
#
loop_
_entity_poly.entity_id
_entity_poly.type
_entity_poly.pdbx_seq_one_letter_code
_entity_poly.pdbx_strand_id
1 'polypeptide(L)'
;MKKALAVILSTLASVAAMTTTHAETFSFDRDAAGVLPAGWRAGVTGRGSPKWSVEQDASAPSKPNVLRQSGSGTFPWCVRPDVSLADGYVEVRFKPLTGREDQAGGVVWRWKDGDDYYVARANALENNVSLYYTAGGRRNTIKYVDAPVPGNVWHALRVEFAGKRIRVILDGKQYIEMDDDHISGPGAVGVWTKADSVTSFDDFRYGIRAR
;
A
#
# COMPACT_ATOMS: atom_id res chain seq x y z
N MET A 1 54.54 -34.40 -42.19
CA MET A 1 53.88 -33.09 -41.92
C MET A 1 52.64 -33.35 -41.15
N LYS A 2 52.63 -33.16 -39.81
CA LYS A 2 51.44 -33.33 -38.93
C LYS A 2 50.86 -31.95 -38.64
N LYS A 3 49.63 -31.68 -39.09
CA LYS A 3 48.89 -30.45 -38.79
C LYS A 3 48.23 -30.59 -37.42
N ALA A 4 48.58 -29.71 -36.50
CA ALA A 4 47.93 -29.61 -35.22
C ALA A 4 46.65 -28.74 -35.37
N LEU A 5 45.51 -29.27 -34.92
CA LEU A 5 44.22 -28.58 -34.89
C LEU A 5 44.09 -27.96 -33.49
N ALA A 6 44.05 -26.61 -33.44
CA ALA A 6 43.83 -25.87 -32.21
C ALA A 6 42.32 -25.75 -32.00
N VAL A 7 41.82 -26.32 -30.88
CA VAL A 7 40.43 -26.14 -30.40
C VAL A 7 40.40 -24.92 -29.50
N ILE A 8 39.70 -23.88 -29.94
CA ILE A 8 39.40 -22.66 -29.13
C ILE A 8 38.17 -22.95 -28.32
N LEU A 9 38.34 -23.13 -27.01
CA LEU A 9 37.24 -23.23 -26.05
C LEU A 9 36.77 -21.80 -25.67
N SER A 10 35.63 -21.33 -26.23
CA SER A 10 35.02 -20.09 -25.81
C SER A 10 34.16 -20.32 -24.52
N THR A 11 34.63 -19.80 -23.42
CA THR A 11 33.88 -19.76 -22.17
C THR A 11 32.85 -18.63 -22.23
N LEU A 12 31.56 -18.97 -22.34
CA LEU A 12 30.47 -18.03 -22.13
C LEU A 12 30.38 -17.72 -20.62
N ALA A 13 30.75 -16.51 -20.23
CA ALA A 13 30.48 -16.02 -18.89
C ALA A 13 28.99 -15.59 -18.80
N SER A 14 28.17 -16.36 -18.10
CA SER A 14 26.80 -15.95 -17.77
C SER A 14 26.84 -14.83 -16.73
N VAL A 15 26.53 -13.62 -17.17
CA VAL A 15 26.28 -12.49 -16.26
C VAL A 15 24.90 -12.72 -15.63
N ALA A 16 24.87 -13.19 -14.41
CA ALA A 16 23.65 -13.20 -13.60
C ALA A 16 23.27 -11.75 -13.31
N ALA A 17 22.17 -11.28 -13.89
CA ALA A 17 21.59 -10.00 -13.53
C ALA A 17 21.11 -10.07 -12.07
N MET A 18 21.81 -9.40 -11.17
CA MET A 18 21.33 -9.15 -9.82
C MET A 18 20.10 -8.27 -9.89
N THR A 19 18.91 -8.84 -9.71
CA THR A 19 17.68 -8.07 -9.50
C THR A 19 17.80 -7.40 -8.13
N THR A 20 18.17 -6.12 -8.14
CA THR A 20 18.10 -5.28 -6.93
C THR A 20 16.65 -5.21 -6.50
N THR A 21 16.36 -5.71 -5.29
CA THR A 21 15.05 -5.52 -4.64
C THR A 21 14.93 -4.05 -4.28
N HIS A 22 14.28 -3.26 -5.11
CA HIS A 22 13.99 -1.85 -4.81
C HIS A 22 12.84 -1.81 -3.80
N ALA A 23 13.18 -1.52 -2.54
CA ALA A 23 12.22 -1.07 -1.54
C ALA A 23 12.27 0.45 -1.51
N GLU A 24 11.15 1.11 -1.80
CA GLU A 24 11.02 2.56 -1.64
C GLU A 24 10.28 2.88 -0.34
N THR A 25 10.70 3.94 0.34
CA THR A 25 10.08 4.44 1.57
C THR A 25 9.79 5.93 1.43
N PHE A 26 8.59 6.33 1.80
CA PHE A 26 8.09 7.71 1.78
C PHE A 26 7.74 8.11 3.23
N SER A 27 8.55 9.00 3.81
CA SER A 27 8.33 9.55 5.16
C SER A 27 7.59 10.89 5.13
N PHE A 28 7.42 11.49 3.95
CA PHE A 28 6.81 12.81 3.74
C PHE A 28 7.56 13.99 4.38
N ASP A 29 8.68 13.76 5.05
CA ASP A 29 9.42 14.78 5.82
C ASP A 29 10.01 15.90 4.96
N ARG A 30 10.23 15.62 3.68
CA ARG A 30 10.79 16.59 2.73
C ARG A 30 9.73 17.25 1.85
N ASP A 31 8.47 16.84 1.99
CA ASP A 31 7.37 17.40 1.22
C ASP A 31 6.85 18.67 1.88
N ALA A 32 6.33 19.58 1.06
CA ALA A 32 5.78 20.85 1.53
C ALA A 32 4.45 20.60 2.28
N ALA A 33 4.33 21.20 3.47
CA ALA A 33 3.11 21.12 4.26
C ALA A 33 1.92 21.82 3.54
N GLY A 34 0.71 21.33 3.77
CA GLY A 34 -0.54 21.86 3.23
C GLY A 34 -0.89 21.40 1.82
N VAL A 35 -0.02 20.68 1.13
CA VAL A 35 -0.24 20.20 -0.25
C VAL A 35 -0.09 18.69 -0.35
N LEU A 36 -0.55 18.12 -1.48
CA LEU A 36 -0.32 16.73 -1.81
C LEU A 36 1.16 16.49 -2.13
N PRO A 37 1.80 15.40 -1.67
CA PRO A 37 3.20 15.11 -1.98
C PRO A 37 3.42 14.95 -3.50
N ALA A 38 4.59 15.34 -3.97
CA ALA A 38 4.96 15.19 -5.38
C ALA A 38 4.92 13.72 -5.82
N GLY A 39 4.38 13.46 -7.02
CA GLY A 39 4.24 12.10 -7.57
C GLY A 39 3.09 11.27 -6.99
N TRP A 40 2.31 11.81 -6.06
CA TRP A 40 1.10 11.18 -5.57
C TRP A 40 -0.14 11.73 -6.30
N ARG A 41 -1.16 10.90 -6.42
CA ARG A 41 -2.48 11.24 -6.95
C ARG A 41 -3.55 10.87 -5.95
N ALA A 42 -4.41 11.83 -5.60
CA ALA A 42 -5.54 11.64 -4.70
C ALA A 42 -6.85 11.59 -5.48
N GLY A 43 -7.82 10.86 -4.91
CA GLY A 43 -9.17 10.77 -5.47
C GLY A 43 -10.11 10.03 -4.53
N VAL A 44 -11.27 9.68 -5.07
CA VAL A 44 -12.33 8.97 -4.37
C VAL A 44 -13.05 8.01 -5.30
N THR A 45 -13.27 6.79 -4.84
CA THR A 45 -14.24 5.89 -5.45
C THR A 45 -15.60 6.24 -4.89
N GLY A 46 -16.59 6.47 -5.76
CA GLY A 46 -17.91 6.93 -5.37
C GLY A 46 -17.98 8.46 -5.27
N ARG A 47 -18.47 9.00 -4.15
CA ARG A 47 -18.77 10.42 -3.97
C ARG A 47 -18.01 11.02 -2.79
N GLY A 48 -17.86 12.34 -2.79
CA GLY A 48 -17.27 13.10 -1.69
C GLY A 48 -16.14 14.02 -2.12
N SER A 49 -15.53 14.65 -1.12
CA SER A 49 -14.45 15.63 -1.28
C SER A 49 -13.33 15.28 -0.30
N PRO A 50 -12.53 14.25 -0.58
CA PRO A 50 -11.38 13.92 0.25
C PRO A 50 -10.37 15.07 0.23
N LYS A 51 -9.70 15.27 1.37
CA LYS A 51 -8.60 16.24 1.48
C LYS A 51 -7.35 15.49 1.92
N TRP A 52 -6.41 15.38 1.03
CA TRP A 52 -5.09 14.80 1.27
C TRP A 52 -4.03 15.88 1.26
N SER A 53 -3.27 16.00 2.34
CA SER A 53 -2.19 16.98 2.47
C SER A 53 -1.09 16.48 3.38
N VAL A 54 0.11 16.99 3.17
CA VAL A 54 1.20 16.84 4.12
C VAL A 54 0.93 17.74 5.32
N GLU A 55 1.02 17.18 6.52
CA GLU A 55 0.76 17.89 7.78
C GLU A 55 1.89 17.60 8.78
N GLN A 56 2.18 18.55 9.66
CA GLN A 56 3.10 18.29 10.77
C GLN A 56 2.44 17.45 11.86
N ASP A 57 3.15 16.44 12.35
CA ASP A 57 2.72 15.61 13.48
C ASP A 57 3.91 15.24 14.36
N ALA A 58 3.99 15.83 15.56
CA ALA A 58 5.06 15.58 16.49
C ALA A 58 5.14 14.14 17.00
N SER A 59 4.06 13.35 16.82
CA SER A 59 3.97 11.94 17.17
C SER A 59 4.34 10.98 16.04
N ALA A 60 4.67 11.52 14.84
CA ALA A 60 4.99 10.72 13.67
C ALA A 60 6.17 9.76 13.94
N PRO A 61 6.14 8.54 13.39
CA PRO A 61 7.29 7.62 13.43
C PRO A 61 8.54 8.21 12.79
N SER A 62 8.44 8.80 11.60
CA SER A 62 9.41 9.74 11.06
C SER A 62 8.94 11.18 11.33
N LYS A 63 9.82 12.13 11.28
CA LYS A 63 9.48 13.53 11.63
C LYS A 63 10.09 14.50 10.62
N PRO A 64 9.41 15.63 10.35
CA PRO A 64 8.30 16.20 11.11
C PRO A 64 6.91 15.96 10.51
N ASN A 65 6.80 15.34 9.32
CA ASN A 65 5.59 15.37 8.51
C ASN A 65 4.92 14.00 8.36
N VAL A 66 3.63 14.04 8.03
CA VAL A 66 2.81 12.86 7.68
C VAL A 66 1.95 13.20 6.48
N LEU A 67 1.48 12.21 5.74
CA LEU A 67 0.36 12.38 4.81
C LEU A 67 -0.94 12.21 5.59
N ARG A 68 -1.86 13.20 5.52
CA ARG A 68 -3.14 13.14 6.23
C ARG A 68 -4.32 13.21 5.28
N GLN A 69 -5.30 12.36 5.51
CA GLN A 69 -6.66 12.50 4.99
C GLN A 69 -7.53 13.17 6.05
N SER A 70 -8.21 14.28 5.71
CA SER A 70 -9.06 15.05 6.63
C SER A 70 -10.41 15.49 6.02
N GLY A 71 -10.67 15.12 4.77
CA GLY A 71 -11.96 15.33 4.14
C GLY A 71 -12.93 14.17 4.32
N SER A 72 -13.98 14.10 3.52
CA SER A 72 -14.95 13.01 3.54
C SER A 72 -15.21 12.47 2.13
N GLY A 73 -15.45 11.18 2.02
CA GLY A 73 -15.77 10.53 0.75
C GLY A 73 -16.10 9.06 0.92
N THR A 74 -16.78 8.47 -0.06
CA THR A 74 -17.17 7.06 0.05
C THR A 74 -15.95 6.18 0.30
N PHE A 75 -14.93 6.24 -0.58
CA PHE A 75 -13.67 5.53 -0.43
C PHE A 75 -12.51 6.41 -0.92
N PRO A 76 -11.99 7.33 -0.08
CA PRO A 76 -10.82 8.14 -0.41
C PRO A 76 -9.56 7.30 -0.58
N TRP A 77 -8.77 7.58 -1.60
CA TRP A 77 -7.48 6.96 -1.87
C TRP A 77 -6.43 7.99 -2.27
N CYS A 78 -5.16 7.66 -2.01
CA CYS A 78 -4.01 8.42 -2.44
C CYS A 78 -2.92 7.45 -2.87
N VAL A 79 -2.48 7.50 -4.14
CA VAL A 79 -1.67 6.47 -4.78
C VAL A 79 -0.44 7.02 -5.48
N ARG A 80 0.55 6.15 -5.71
CA ARG A 80 1.71 6.36 -6.59
C ARG A 80 1.41 5.77 -7.97
N PRO A 81 0.87 6.57 -8.91
CA PRO A 81 0.40 6.07 -10.20
C PRO A 81 1.53 5.61 -11.14
N ASP A 82 2.76 6.02 -10.87
CA ASP A 82 3.99 5.64 -11.59
C ASP A 82 4.53 4.27 -11.20
N VAL A 83 3.98 3.65 -10.13
CA VAL A 83 4.35 2.31 -9.66
C VAL A 83 3.56 1.25 -10.41
N SER A 84 4.24 0.17 -10.80
CA SER A 84 3.65 -1.00 -11.43
C SER A 84 4.17 -2.27 -10.75
N LEU A 85 3.48 -2.71 -9.70
CA LEU A 85 3.88 -3.85 -8.86
C LEU A 85 2.94 -5.03 -9.10
N ALA A 86 3.48 -6.16 -9.60
CA ALA A 86 2.72 -7.40 -9.81
C ALA A 86 2.65 -8.23 -8.53
N ASP A 87 3.83 -8.47 -7.93
CA ASP A 87 4.03 -9.25 -6.72
C ASP A 87 4.98 -8.49 -5.78
N GLY A 88 4.78 -8.65 -4.46
CA GLY A 88 5.61 -7.94 -3.50
C GLY A 88 4.89 -7.63 -2.20
N TYR A 89 5.11 -6.43 -1.69
CA TYR A 89 4.44 -5.95 -0.49
C TYR A 89 4.17 -4.45 -0.55
N VAL A 90 3.17 -4.04 0.23
CA VAL A 90 2.87 -2.64 0.57
C VAL A 90 2.71 -2.55 2.07
N GLU A 91 3.33 -1.56 2.70
CA GLU A 91 3.28 -1.32 4.13
C GLU A 91 3.16 0.17 4.42
N VAL A 92 2.45 0.52 5.48
CA VAL A 92 2.33 1.89 5.96
C VAL A 92 2.21 1.93 7.48
N ARG A 93 2.74 2.97 8.10
CA ARG A 93 2.35 3.38 9.43
C ARG A 93 1.10 4.26 9.30
N PHE A 94 0.04 3.95 10.04
CA PHE A 94 -1.16 4.79 10.05
C PHE A 94 -1.63 5.03 11.48
N LYS A 95 -2.29 6.17 11.69
CA LYS A 95 -2.87 6.56 12.96
C LYS A 95 -4.29 7.07 12.71
N PRO A 96 -5.32 6.30 13.10
CA PRO A 96 -6.70 6.76 13.02
C PRO A 96 -6.94 7.80 14.10
N LEU A 97 -7.29 9.03 13.70
CA LEU A 97 -7.41 10.16 14.63
C LEU A 97 -8.86 10.37 15.06
N THR A 98 -9.75 10.58 14.09
CA THR A 98 -11.17 10.84 14.32
C THR A 98 -12.02 10.31 13.17
N GLY A 99 -13.32 10.29 13.36
CA GLY A 99 -14.36 9.91 12.43
C GLY A 99 -15.57 9.42 13.23
N ARG A 100 -16.76 9.75 12.77
CA ARG A 100 -18.01 9.32 13.42
C ARG A 100 -18.63 8.12 12.73
N GLU A 101 -18.48 8.08 11.41
CA GLU A 101 -18.95 6.98 10.56
C GLU A 101 -17.88 5.89 10.43
N ASP A 102 -16.60 6.30 10.36
CA ASP A 102 -15.49 5.35 10.22
C ASP A 102 -14.19 5.94 10.80
N GLN A 103 -13.27 5.09 11.25
CA GLN A 103 -11.90 5.47 11.65
C GLN A 103 -10.91 4.46 11.07
N ALA A 104 -10.75 4.50 9.76
CA ALA A 104 -10.02 3.51 9.00
C ALA A 104 -8.71 4.04 8.44
N GLY A 105 -7.68 3.19 8.44
CA GLY A 105 -6.48 3.33 7.64
C GLY A 105 -6.24 2.06 6.82
N GLY A 106 -5.87 2.22 5.56
CA GLY A 106 -5.70 1.10 4.64
C GLY A 106 -4.57 1.30 3.64
N VAL A 107 -4.20 0.21 2.97
CA VAL A 107 -3.32 0.20 1.80
C VAL A 107 -4.07 -0.34 0.60
N VAL A 108 -3.77 0.21 -0.58
CA VAL A 108 -4.24 -0.29 -1.88
C VAL A 108 -3.07 -0.87 -2.66
N TRP A 109 -3.34 -1.92 -3.45
CA TRP A 109 -2.40 -2.49 -4.40
C TRP A 109 -3.12 -3.03 -5.63
N ARG A 110 -2.36 -3.33 -6.68
CA ARG A 110 -2.90 -3.66 -7.98
C ARG A 110 -3.96 -2.63 -8.43
N TRP A 111 -3.77 -1.38 -8.02
CA TRP A 111 -4.65 -0.28 -8.38
C TRP A 111 -4.52 0.01 -9.88
N LYS A 112 -5.59 -0.16 -10.62
CA LYS A 112 -5.66 0.07 -12.07
C LYS A 112 -6.13 1.50 -12.33
N ASP A 113 -7.19 1.87 -11.64
CA ASP A 113 -7.80 3.19 -11.65
C ASP A 113 -8.59 3.41 -10.35
N GLY A 114 -9.39 4.47 -10.29
CA GLY A 114 -10.18 4.78 -9.10
C GLY A 114 -11.28 3.78 -8.77
N ASP A 115 -11.57 2.84 -9.65
CA ASP A 115 -12.70 1.93 -9.55
C ASP A 115 -12.29 0.44 -9.45
N ASP A 116 -11.02 0.11 -9.74
CA ASP A 116 -10.53 -1.27 -9.79
C ASP A 116 -9.20 -1.43 -9.02
N TYR A 117 -9.27 -1.98 -7.80
CA TYR A 117 -8.12 -2.20 -6.91
C TYR A 117 -8.44 -3.13 -5.75
N TYR A 118 -7.40 -3.73 -5.14
CA TYR A 118 -7.51 -4.33 -3.81
C TYR A 118 -7.28 -3.30 -2.71
N VAL A 119 -7.94 -3.54 -1.56
CA VAL A 119 -7.68 -2.78 -0.34
C VAL A 119 -7.70 -3.70 0.89
N ALA A 120 -6.71 -3.55 1.76
CA ALA A 120 -6.75 -4.01 3.13
C ALA A 120 -6.82 -2.80 4.05
N ARG A 121 -7.68 -2.87 5.06
CA ARG A 121 -7.82 -1.81 6.06
C ARG A 121 -7.84 -2.36 7.48
N ALA A 122 -7.46 -1.52 8.44
CA ALA A 122 -7.80 -1.70 9.84
C ALA A 122 -8.68 -0.53 10.30
N ASN A 123 -9.63 -0.79 11.22
CA ASN A 123 -10.65 0.17 11.62
C ASN A 123 -10.78 0.23 13.15
N ALA A 124 -10.58 1.42 13.71
CA ALA A 124 -10.61 1.63 15.14
C ALA A 124 -12.02 1.61 15.75
N LEU A 125 -13.06 2.01 14.99
CA LEU A 125 -14.45 1.93 15.49
C LEU A 125 -14.99 0.50 15.49
N GLU A 126 -14.57 -0.31 14.53
CA GLU A 126 -15.07 -1.67 14.36
C GLU A 126 -14.17 -2.73 15.01
N ASN A 127 -12.94 -2.38 15.39
CA ASN A 127 -11.93 -3.31 15.91
C ASN A 127 -11.73 -4.51 14.99
N ASN A 128 -11.41 -4.25 13.69
CA ASN A 128 -11.20 -5.30 12.72
C ASN A 128 -10.12 -4.98 11.70
N VAL A 129 -9.63 -6.04 11.05
CA VAL A 129 -8.87 -6.03 9.80
C VAL A 129 -9.72 -6.64 8.71
N SER A 130 -9.77 -5.99 7.56
CA SER A 130 -10.62 -6.43 6.45
C SER A 130 -9.87 -6.40 5.14
N LEU A 131 -10.24 -7.32 4.26
CA LEU A 131 -9.76 -7.44 2.88
C LEU A 131 -10.93 -7.29 1.92
N TYR A 132 -10.75 -6.43 0.91
CA TYR A 132 -11.74 -6.17 -0.14
C TYR A 132 -11.09 -6.09 -1.51
N TYR A 133 -11.90 -6.27 -2.53
CA TYR A 133 -11.62 -5.74 -3.87
C TYR A 133 -12.70 -4.74 -4.27
N THR A 134 -12.32 -3.77 -5.07
CA THR A 134 -13.23 -2.83 -5.73
C THR A 134 -13.17 -3.13 -7.22
N ALA A 135 -14.31 -3.31 -7.86
CA ALA A 135 -14.45 -3.56 -9.29
C ALA A 135 -15.61 -2.75 -9.84
N GLY A 136 -15.35 -1.94 -10.88
CA GLY A 136 -16.31 -1.00 -11.43
C GLY A 136 -16.89 -0.06 -10.37
N GLY A 137 -16.08 0.40 -9.43
CA GLY A 137 -16.46 1.29 -8.34
C GLY A 137 -17.25 0.64 -7.20
N ARG A 138 -17.52 -0.67 -7.26
CA ARG A 138 -18.23 -1.41 -6.21
C ARG A 138 -17.25 -2.17 -5.33
N ARG A 139 -17.24 -1.85 -4.03
CA ARG A 139 -16.42 -2.55 -3.05
C ARG A 139 -17.10 -3.86 -2.62
N ASN A 140 -16.38 -4.96 -2.73
CA ASN A 140 -16.80 -6.30 -2.37
C ASN A 140 -15.94 -6.83 -1.23
N THR A 141 -16.58 -7.35 -0.18
CA THR A 141 -15.88 -7.91 0.98
C THR A 141 -15.36 -9.31 0.65
N ILE A 142 -14.08 -9.55 0.89
CA ILE A 142 -13.46 -10.88 0.79
C ILE A 142 -13.38 -11.50 2.19
N LYS A 143 -12.85 -10.76 3.17
CA LYS A 143 -12.64 -11.27 4.53
C LYS A 143 -12.75 -10.17 5.58
N TYR A 144 -13.32 -10.53 6.72
CA TYR A 144 -13.37 -9.77 7.97
C TYR A 144 -12.75 -10.58 9.09
N VAL A 145 -11.91 -9.96 9.93
CA VAL A 145 -11.30 -10.61 11.10
C VAL A 145 -11.24 -9.60 12.24
N ASP A 146 -11.74 -9.98 13.41
CA ASP A 146 -11.63 -9.15 14.61
C ASP A 146 -10.15 -8.95 14.99
N ALA A 147 -9.80 -7.71 15.25
CA ALA A 147 -8.46 -7.31 15.65
C ALA A 147 -8.52 -6.04 16.49
N PRO A 148 -7.77 -5.93 17.59
CA PRO A 148 -7.70 -4.69 18.35
C PRO A 148 -7.03 -3.60 17.51
N VAL A 149 -7.72 -2.47 17.33
CA VAL A 149 -7.22 -1.30 16.62
C VAL A 149 -7.51 -0.06 17.47
N PRO A 150 -6.72 0.24 18.50
CA PRO A 150 -6.91 1.44 19.30
C PRO A 150 -6.84 2.72 18.47
N GLY A 151 -7.78 3.64 18.66
CA GLY A 151 -7.72 4.98 18.06
C GLY A 151 -6.57 5.81 18.63
N ASN A 152 -6.09 6.81 17.87
CA ASN A 152 -4.99 7.68 18.25
C ASN A 152 -3.64 6.99 18.54
N VAL A 153 -3.45 5.77 18.03
CA VAL A 153 -2.22 4.98 18.14
C VAL A 153 -1.66 4.71 16.75
N TRP A 154 -0.35 4.73 16.61
CA TRP A 154 0.33 4.33 15.39
C TRP A 154 0.34 2.82 15.23
N HIS A 155 -0.20 2.35 14.10
CA HIS A 155 -0.23 0.96 13.68
C HIS A 155 0.64 0.74 12.45
N ALA A 156 1.11 -0.49 12.24
CA ALA A 156 1.76 -0.92 11.02
C ALA A 156 0.83 -1.87 10.26
N LEU A 157 0.35 -1.46 9.09
CA LEU A 157 -0.44 -2.33 8.21
C LEU A 157 0.41 -2.73 7.01
N ARG A 158 0.57 -4.04 6.81
CA ARG A 158 1.34 -4.62 5.71
C ARG A 158 0.50 -5.63 4.96
N VAL A 159 0.58 -5.60 3.64
CA VAL A 159 0.06 -6.63 2.75
C VAL A 159 1.20 -7.22 1.95
N GLU A 160 1.27 -8.53 1.90
CA GLU A 160 2.15 -9.28 1.01
C GLU A 160 1.31 -10.02 -0.02
N PHE A 161 1.72 -9.98 -1.29
CA PHE A 161 0.99 -10.62 -2.37
C PHE A 161 1.93 -11.22 -3.41
N ALA A 162 1.59 -12.43 -3.88
CA ALA A 162 2.32 -13.14 -4.92
C ALA A 162 1.35 -14.05 -5.67
N GLY A 163 1.22 -13.85 -6.99
CA GLY A 163 0.15 -14.48 -7.76
C GLY A 163 -1.22 -14.18 -7.13
N LYS A 164 -1.95 -15.21 -6.73
CA LYS A 164 -3.23 -15.07 -6.01
C LYS A 164 -3.11 -15.05 -4.49
N ARG A 165 -1.94 -15.42 -3.93
CA ARG A 165 -1.74 -15.46 -2.47
C ARG A 165 -1.67 -14.07 -1.89
N ILE A 166 -2.48 -13.80 -0.86
CA ILE A 166 -2.55 -12.53 -0.13
C ILE A 166 -2.40 -12.80 1.37
N ARG A 167 -1.56 -11.99 2.04
CA ARG A 167 -1.42 -11.96 3.50
C ARG A 167 -1.62 -10.54 3.99
N VAL A 168 -2.40 -10.38 5.05
CA VAL A 168 -2.59 -9.08 5.73
C VAL A 168 -2.07 -9.19 7.15
N ILE A 169 -1.20 -8.27 7.50
CA ILE A 169 -0.45 -8.23 8.75
C ILE A 169 -0.69 -6.87 9.41
N LEU A 170 -1.17 -6.85 10.64
CA LEU A 170 -1.31 -5.66 11.47
C LEU A 170 -0.42 -5.79 12.70
N ASP A 171 0.42 -4.78 12.95
CA ASP A 171 1.34 -4.72 14.10
C ASP A 171 2.18 -5.99 14.28
N GLY A 172 2.66 -6.53 13.15
CA GLY A 172 3.48 -7.74 13.11
C GLY A 172 2.71 -9.07 13.22
N LYS A 173 1.40 -9.04 13.52
CA LYS A 173 0.54 -10.22 13.59
C LYS A 173 -0.20 -10.44 12.28
N GLN A 174 -0.11 -11.64 11.70
CA GLN A 174 -0.89 -12.03 10.54
C GLN A 174 -2.34 -12.30 10.94
N TYR A 175 -3.28 -11.60 10.30
CA TYR A 175 -4.72 -11.76 10.52
C TYR A 175 -5.42 -12.45 9.36
N ILE A 176 -4.96 -12.23 8.14
CA ILE A 176 -5.56 -12.84 6.94
C ILE A 176 -4.45 -13.51 6.13
N GLU A 177 -4.74 -14.72 5.66
CA GLU A 177 -3.95 -15.40 4.63
C GLU A 177 -4.92 -16.19 3.77
N MET A 178 -4.93 -15.93 2.46
CA MET A 178 -5.83 -16.58 1.53
C MET A 178 -5.39 -16.41 0.08
N ASP A 179 -6.07 -17.11 -0.82
CA ASP A 179 -5.94 -16.92 -2.25
C ASP A 179 -7.13 -16.12 -2.78
N ASP A 180 -6.85 -15.11 -3.61
CA ASP A 180 -7.86 -14.34 -4.33
C ASP A 180 -7.26 -13.80 -5.64
N ASP A 181 -8.00 -13.84 -6.74
CA ASP A 181 -7.56 -13.46 -8.09
C ASP A 181 -8.56 -12.56 -8.84
N HIS A 182 -9.47 -11.89 -8.11
CA HIS A 182 -10.41 -10.94 -8.72
C HIS A 182 -9.72 -9.83 -9.50
N ILE A 183 -8.57 -9.35 -9.01
CA ILE A 183 -7.75 -8.37 -9.74
C ILE A 183 -6.35 -8.93 -9.95
N SER A 184 -6.02 -9.19 -11.20
CA SER A 184 -4.74 -9.77 -11.62
C SER A 184 -3.79 -8.73 -12.22
N GLY A 185 -2.52 -9.13 -12.39
CA GLY A 185 -1.48 -8.34 -13.04
C GLY A 185 -0.99 -7.15 -12.19
N PRO A 186 0.00 -6.40 -12.69
CA PRO A 186 0.61 -5.30 -11.98
C PRO A 186 -0.32 -4.10 -11.85
N GLY A 187 -0.10 -3.27 -10.85
CA GLY A 187 -0.80 -2.00 -10.67
C GLY A 187 -0.12 -1.10 -9.66
N ALA A 188 -0.66 0.10 -9.50
CA ALA A 188 -0.17 1.08 -8.56
C ALA A 188 -0.43 0.67 -7.11
N VAL A 189 0.19 1.39 -6.17
CA VAL A 189 0.09 1.19 -4.73
C VAL A 189 -0.21 2.51 -4.03
N GLY A 190 -0.77 2.46 -2.82
CA GLY A 190 -1.07 3.68 -2.07
C GLY A 190 -1.78 3.43 -0.76
N VAL A 191 -2.38 4.47 -0.23
CA VAL A 191 -3.14 4.49 1.01
C VAL A 191 -4.63 4.78 0.77
N TRP A 192 -5.46 4.44 1.76
CA TRP A 192 -6.90 4.46 1.64
C TRP A 192 -7.58 4.75 2.97
N THR A 193 -8.73 5.42 2.89
CA THR A 193 -9.63 5.61 4.04
C THR A 193 -11.09 5.37 3.65
N LYS A 194 -12.01 5.53 4.61
CA LYS A 194 -13.44 5.41 4.37
C LYS A 194 -14.19 6.56 5.06
N ALA A 195 -15.27 7.01 4.43
CA ALA A 195 -16.21 7.98 4.96
C ALA A 195 -15.53 9.26 5.48
N ASP A 196 -15.74 9.58 6.74
CA ASP A 196 -15.23 10.76 7.42
C ASP A 196 -13.95 10.47 8.26
N SER A 197 -13.27 9.35 7.97
CA SER A 197 -12.04 9.00 8.66
C SER A 197 -10.98 10.09 8.51
N VAL A 198 -10.53 10.67 9.62
CA VAL A 198 -9.31 11.49 9.67
C VAL A 198 -8.16 10.59 10.08
N THR A 199 -7.22 10.36 9.19
CA THR A 199 -6.13 9.40 9.38
C THR A 199 -4.81 9.98 8.90
N SER A 200 -3.78 9.85 9.73
CA SER A 200 -2.40 10.15 9.37
C SER A 200 -1.69 8.89 8.89
N PHE A 201 -0.82 9.05 7.88
CA PHE A 201 0.01 8.01 7.30
C PHE A 201 1.46 8.45 7.27
N ASP A 202 2.36 7.52 7.55
CA ASP A 202 3.80 7.74 7.57
C ASP A 202 4.54 6.47 7.16
N ASP A 203 5.83 6.59 6.84
CA ASP A 203 6.68 5.44 6.48
C ASP A 203 6.03 4.50 5.46
N PHE A 204 5.36 5.06 4.44
CA PHE A 204 4.80 4.24 3.37
C PHE A 204 5.90 3.55 2.58
N ARG A 205 5.79 2.25 2.43
CA ARG A 205 6.80 1.41 1.74
C ARG A 205 6.15 0.42 0.80
N TYR A 206 6.85 0.15 -0.28
CA TYR A 206 6.53 -0.98 -1.14
C TYR A 206 7.81 -1.56 -1.72
N GLY A 207 7.73 -2.79 -2.19
CA GLY A 207 8.87 -3.45 -2.83
C GLY A 207 8.56 -4.86 -3.27
N ILE A 208 9.49 -5.40 -4.07
CA ILE A 208 9.45 -6.81 -4.45
C ILE A 208 9.93 -7.64 -3.25
N ARG A 209 9.24 -8.72 -2.94
CA ARG A 209 9.69 -9.66 -1.90
C ARG A 209 10.91 -10.40 -2.42
N ALA A 210 12.01 -10.39 -1.65
CA ALA A 210 13.10 -11.32 -1.89
C ALA A 210 12.57 -12.76 -1.77
N ARG A 211 12.86 -13.58 -2.76
CA ARG A 211 12.52 -15.03 -2.78
C ARG A 211 13.37 -15.78 -1.76
#